data_da77b5c30589a92ab447c8dc075bedd7
#
_entry.id   da77b5c30589a92ab447c8dc075bedd7
#
_cell.length_a   1.000
_cell.length_b   1.000
_cell.length_c   1.000
_cell.angle_alpha   90.00
_cell.angle_beta   90.00
_cell.angle_gamma   90.00
#
_symmetry.space_group_name_H-M   'P 1'
#
loop_
_entity.id
_entity.type
_entity.pdbx_description
1 polymer ?
#
loop_
_entity_poly.entity_id
_entity_poly.type
_entity_poly.pdbx_seq_one_letter_code
_entity_poly.pdbx_strand_id
1 'polypeptide(L)'
;MKSIKYLLLIPLMVGCSQPSTETAFEELMDSEWSKIVVDNPVYASSMGDLRFNTEWSDNSIKRISEDHQHDQSVLDALNAMDIDDLNELNTTNYKLFIKQYENAVESFQYQTYLMPFSHRGGIQLEHETVNILPLRNTQHYLDWIERLSKLEILIDADIEKAQKGIETGTVPPRFLMQKVFEQIKLQAFVSPENSPFFRAFESMDRSISQEDVIAIQAKAKNVIASSVIPAYLKLHKFFEASYLPACRTSIGIKDINNGKKYYEYLARKFTTTTLTP
;
A
#
# COMPACT_ATOMS: atom_id res chain seq x y z
N MET A 1 -47.33 62.81 22.09
CA MET A 1 -47.41 61.78 21.03
C MET A 1 -46.01 61.24 20.78
N LYS A 2 -45.70 60.02 21.27
CA LYS A 2 -44.36 59.38 21.08
C LYS A 2 -44.47 58.38 19.93
N SER A 3 -43.78 58.65 18.84
CA SER A 3 -43.70 57.76 17.66
C SER A 3 -42.73 56.58 17.96
N ILE A 4 -43.26 55.37 18.02
CA ILE A 4 -42.47 54.15 18.13
C ILE A 4 -42.03 53.75 16.70
N LYS A 5 -40.72 53.80 16.45
CA LYS A 5 -40.15 53.28 15.22
C LYS A 5 -39.93 51.75 15.38
N TYR A 6 -40.66 50.94 14.64
CA TYR A 6 -40.41 49.52 14.56
C TYR A 6 -39.19 49.27 13.65
N LEU A 7 -38.13 48.72 14.20
CA LEU A 7 -36.96 48.26 13.45
C LEU A 7 -37.27 46.85 12.98
N LEU A 8 -37.52 46.68 11.69
CA LEU A 8 -37.72 45.36 11.09
C LEU A 8 -36.32 44.70 10.97
N LEU A 9 -36.01 43.73 11.84
CA LEU A 9 -34.88 42.79 11.67
C LEU A 9 -35.27 41.77 10.60
N ILE A 10 -34.68 41.88 9.39
CA ILE A 10 -34.74 40.88 8.36
C ILE A 10 -33.67 39.81 8.73
N PRO A 11 -34.01 38.55 9.02
CA PRO A 11 -33.02 37.52 9.19
C PRO A 11 -32.39 37.24 7.83
N LEU A 12 -31.06 37.51 7.71
CA LEU A 12 -30.26 36.97 6.61
C LEU A 12 -30.21 35.44 6.80
N MET A 13 -31.04 34.73 6.06
CA MET A 13 -30.83 33.30 5.86
C MET A 13 -29.63 33.14 4.93
N VAL A 14 -28.46 32.86 5.52
CA VAL A 14 -27.32 32.33 4.78
C VAL A 14 -27.72 30.89 4.43
N GLY A 15 -28.31 30.71 3.28
CA GLY A 15 -28.52 29.39 2.71
C GLY A 15 -27.15 28.83 2.34
N CYS A 16 -26.62 27.87 3.11
CA CYS A 16 -25.60 26.97 2.60
C CYS A 16 -26.27 26.17 1.49
N SER A 17 -26.09 26.57 0.24
CA SER A 17 -26.42 25.69 -0.89
C SER A 17 -25.51 24.47 -0.79
N GLN A 18 -26.09 23.29 -0.78
CA GLN A 18 -25.29 22.07 -0.93
C GLN A 18 -24.55 22.13 -2.26
N PRO A 19 -23.29 21.63 -2.32
CA PRO A 19 -22.56 21.55 -3.59
C PRO A 19 -23.39 20.73 -4.60
N SER A 20 -23.22 21.03 -5.89
CA SER A 20 -23.80 20.20 -6.93
C SER A 20 -23.20 18.79 -6.89
N THR A 21 -23.92 17.78 -7.42
CA THR A 21 -23.42 16.41 -7.55
C THR A 21 -22.05 16.37 -8.25
N GLU A 22 -21.90 17.19 -9.31
CA GLU A 22 -20.62 17.36 -10.03
C GLU A 22 -19.49 17.80 -9.10
N THR A 23 -19.71 18.89 -8.34
CA THR A 23 -18.71 19.42 -7.40
C THR A 23 -18.39 18.41 -6.29
N ALA A 24 -19.42 17.75 -5.74
CA ALA A 24 -19.22 16.75 -4.69
C ALA A 24 -18.43 15.53 -5.18
N PHE A 25 -18.61 15.12 -6.43
CA PHE A 25 -17.86 14.03 -7.03
C PHE A 25 -16.38 14.43 -7.27
N GLU A 26 -16.13 15.64 -7.78
CA GLU A 26 -14.76 16.16 -7.97
C GLU A 26 -14.01 16.28 -6.63
N GLU A 27 -14.66 16.84 -5.61
CA GLU A 27 -14.09 16.92 -4.25
C GLU A 27 -13.79 15.53 -3.67
N LEU A 28 -14.65 14.54 -3.92
CA LEU A 28 -14.40 13.16 -3.51
C LEU A 28 -13.16 12.59 -4.21
N MET A 29 -13.04 12.73 -5.53
CA MET A 29 -11.86 12.26 -6.28
C MET A 29 -10.56 12.91 -5.77
N ASP A 30 -10.57 14.22 -5.50
CA ASP A 30 -9.41 14.96 -4.99
C ASP A 30 -9.02 14.51 -3.58
N SER A 31 -10.01 14.25 -2.72
CA SER A 31 -9.77 13.74 -1.36
C SER A 31 -9.15 12.34 -1.40
N GLU A 32 -9.67 11.46 -2.26
CA GLU A 32 -9.13 10.11 -2.42
C GLU A 32 -7.73 10.11 -3.03
N TRP A 33 -7.47 11.00 -4.00
CA TRP A 33 -6.11 11.19 -4.51
C TRP A 33 -5.14 11.62 -3.40
N SER A 34 -5.56 12.59 -2.59
CA SER A 34 -4.76 13.08 -1.46
C SER A 34 -4.47 11.96 -0.45
N LYS A 35 -5.47 11.12 -0.15
CA LYS A 35 -5.32 9.95 0.71
C LYS A 35 -4.33 8.94 0.11
N ILE A 36 -4.46 8.61 -1.18
CA ILE A 36 -3.55 7.68 -1.89
C ILE A 36 -2.09 8.13 -1.75
N VAL A 37 -1.82 9.43 -1.92
CA VAL A 37 -0.46 9.99 -1.81
C VAL A 37 0.09 9.85 -0.39
N VAL A 38 -0.72 10.16 0.64
CA VAL A 38 -0.32 10.06 2.05
C VAL A 38 -0.07 8.60 2.46
N ASP A 39 -0.95 7.70 2.04
CA ASP A 39 -0.91 6.30 2.43
C ASP A 39 0.16 5.46 1.69
N ASN A 40 0.69 6.02 0.59
CA ASN A 40 1.69 5.35 -0.23
C ASN A 40 2.98 6.18 -0.37
N PRO A 41 3.79 6.30 0.69
CA PRO A 41 5.01 7.10 0.72
C PRO A 41 6.00 6.82 -0.42
N VAL A 42 6.16 5.54 -0.81
CA VAL A 42 7.03 5.16 -1.93
C VAL A 42 6.48 5.69 -3.26
N TYR A 43 5.17 5.54 -3.48
CA TYR A 43 4.51 6.08 -4.67
C TYR A 43 4.59 7.61 -4.71
N ALA A 44 4.32 8.29 -3.59
CA ALA A 44 4.48 9.73 -3.45
C ALA A 44 5.89 10.19 -3.85
N SER A 45 6.93 9.53 -3.31
CA SER A 45 8.34 9.81 -3.64
C SER A 45 8.62 9.62 -5.14
N SER A 46 8.08 8.57 -5.76
CA SER A 46 8.27 8.28 -7.19
C SER A 46 7.64 9.34 -8.10
N MET A 47 6.55 9.98 -7.65
CA MET A 47 5.87 11.10 -8.33
C MET A 47 6.50 12.47 -8.04
N GLY A 48 7.54 12.52 -7.18
CA GLY A 48 8.25 13.76 -6.82
C GLY A 48 7.69 14.45 -5.57
N ASP A 49 6.74 13.87 -4.86
CA ASP A 49 6.29 14.33 -3.56
C ASP A 49 7.19 13.74 -2.46
N LEU A 50 8.13 14.55 -2.00
CA LEU A 50 9.18 14.13 -1.06
C LEU A 50 8.78 14.22 0.41
N ARG A 51 7.55 14.64 0.72
CA ARG A 51 7.09 14.83 2.11
C ARG A 51 7.22 13.58 2.98
N PHE A 52 7.13 12.40 2.34
CA PHE A 52 7.12 11.10 3.02
C PHE A 52 8.32 10.22 2.64
N ASN A 53 9.43 10.83 2.22
CA ASN A 53 10.59 10.10 1.68
C ASN A 53 11.22 9.08 2.62
N THR A 54 11.04 9.28 3.94
CA THR A 54 11.60 8.44 4.99
C THR A 54 10.63 7.37 5.50
N GLU A 55 9.41 7.32 4.94
CA GLU A 55 8.34 6.49 5.47
C GLU A 55 8.00 5.32 4.56
N TRP A 56 7.50 4.24 5.16
CA TRP A 56 6.84 3.12 4.48
C TRP A 56 5.33 3.24 4.63
N SER A 57 4.58 2.57 3.73
CA SER A 57 3.13 2.40 3.92
C SER A 57 2.84 1.54 5.16
N ASP A 58 1.80 1.89 5.92
CA ASP A 58 1.28 1.00 6.95
C ASP A 58 0.46 -0.11 6.29
N ASN A 59 0.96 -1.35 6.34
CA ASN A 59 0.31 -2.54 5.80
C ASN A 59 -0.16 -3.51 6.91
N SER A 60 -0.35 -3.01 8.14
CA SER A 60 -0.86 -3.78 9.28
C SER A 60 -2.30 -4.26 9.06
N ILE A 61 -2.71 -5.33 9.77
CA ILE A 61 -4.10 -5.82 9.77
C ILE A 61 -5.07 -4.71 10.21
N LYS A 62 -4.66 -3.90 11.20
CA LYS A 62 -5.45 -2.75 11.66
C LYS A 62 -5.70 -1.77 10.51
N ARG A 63 -4.64 -1.35 9.82
CA ARG A 63 -4.74 -0.43 8.69
C ARG A 63 -5.61 -0.99 7.57
N ILE A 64 -5.45 -2.25 7.20
CA ILE A 64 -6.28 -2.93 6.18
C ILE A 64 -7.76 -2.89 6.57
N SER A 65 -8.08 -3.03 7.87
CA SER A 65 -9.47 -2.94 8.35
C SER A 65 -10.01 -1.50 8.31
N GLU A 66 -9.18 -0.51 8.63
CA GLU A 66 -9.53 0.92 8.52
C GLU A 66 -9.74 1.32 7.06
N ASP A 67 -8.88 0.86 6.15
CA ASP A 67 -9.04 1.09 4.70
C ASP A 67 -10.32 0.46 4.16
N HIS A 68 -10.67 -0.75 4.60
CA HIS A 68 -11.94 -1.36 4.22
C HIS A 68 -13.17 -0.55 4.69
N GLN A 69 -13.15 -0.01 5.92
CA GLN A 69 -14.23 0.87 6.41
C GLN A 69 -14.31 2.16 5.60
N HIS A 70 -13.15 2.72 5.24
CA HIS A 70 -13.08 3.89 4.38
C HIS A 70 -13.63 3.58 2.99
N ASP A 71 -13.20 2.49 2.34
CA ASP A 71 -13.69 2.05 1.04
C ASP A 71 -15.22 1.90 1.03
N GLN A 72 -15.79 1.34 2.12
CA GLN A 72 -17.25 1.23 2.28
C GLN A 72 -17.90 2.62 2.34
N SER A 73 -17.31 3.57 3.09
CA SER A 73 -17.85 4.93 3.19
C SER A 73 -17.82 5.69 1.87
N VAL A 74 -16.76 5.50 1.08
CA VAL A 74 -16.65 6.07 -0.27
C VAL A 74 -17.69 5.45 -1.21
N LEU A 75 -17.84 4.12 -1.16
CA LEU A 75 -18.87 3.42 -1.95
C LEU A 75 -20.29 3.88 -1.61
N ASP A 76 -20.56 4.08 -0.33
CA ASP A 76 -21.89 4.59 0.13
C ASP A 76 -22.11 6.04 -0.38
N ALA A 77 -21.08 6.89 -0.34
CA ALA A 77 -21.15 8.25 -0.88
C ALA A 77 -21.38 8.25 -2.40
N LEU A 78 -20.69 7.39 -3.14
CA LEU A 78 -20.89 7.23 -4.58
C LEU A 78 -22.33 6.75 -4.89
N ASN A 79 -22.83 5.76 -4.17
CA ASN A 79 -24.20 5.24 -4.37
C ASN A 79 -25.29 6.26 -4.05
N ALA A 80 -25.00 7.30 -3.27
CA ALA A 80 -25.94 8.38 -2.97
C ALA A 80 -25.97 9.48 -4.05
N MET A 81 -25.02 9.48 -5.00
CA MET A 81 -24.97 10.47 -6.09
C MET A 81 -25.89 10.09 -7.24
N ASP A 82 -26.53 11.09 -7.84
CA ASP A 82 -27.27 10.89 -9.09
C ASP A 82 -26.31 11.05 -10.27
N ILE A 83 -26.07 9.97 -11.00
CA ILE A 83 -25.16 9.94 -12.15
C ILE A 83 -25.65 10.83 -13.31
N ASP A 84 -26.95 11.07 -13.42
CA ASP A 84 -27.52 11.88 -14.49
C ASP A 84 -27.22 13.38 -14.30
N ASP A 85 -26.79 13.79 -13.10
CA ASP A 85 -26.33 15.14 -12.79
C ASP A 85 -24.86 15.39 -13.16
N LEU A 86 -24.13 14.36 -13.62
CA LEU A 86 -22.70 14.44 -13.99
C LEU A 86 -22.54 14.74 -15.47
N ASN A 87 -21.49 15.52 -15.83
CA ASN A 87 -21.09 15.67 -17.21
C ASN A 87 -20.55 14.36 -17.82
N GLU A 88 -20.35 14.31 -19.15
CA GLU A 88 -19.95 13.08 -19.86
C GLU A 88 -18.59 12.53 -19.34
N LEU A 89 -17.62 13.40 -19.04
CA LEU A 89 -16.33 13.00 -18.50
C LEU A 89 -16.48 12.40 -17.10
N ASN A 90 -17.17 13.09 -16.21
CA ASN A 90 -17.36 12.64 -14.83
C ASN A 90 -18.31 11.45 -14.73
N THR A 91 -19.26 11.29 -15.65
CA THR A 91 -20.02 10.04 -15.79
C THR A 91 -19.11 8.84 -16.07
N THR A 92 -18.08 8.99 -16.91
CA THR A 92 -17.11 7.93 -17.18
C THR A 92 -16.21 7.68 -15.98
N ASN A 93 -15.69 8.73 -15.37
CA ASN A 93 -14.85 8.66 -14.16
C ASN A 93 -15.62 7.99 -13.01
N TYR A 94 -16.90 8.34 -12.80
CA TYR A 94 -17.75 7.74 -11.79
C TYR A 94 -17.89 6.22 -11.98
N LYS A 95 -18.16 5.75 -13.22
CA LYS A 95 -18.27 4.31 -13.51
C LYS A 95 -17.00 3.53 -13.22
N LEU A 96 -15.83 4.14 -13.44
CA LEU A 96 -14.54 3.53 -13.12
C LEU A 96 -14.30 3.54 -11.60
N PHE A 97 -14.62 4.66 -10.96
CA PHE A 97 -14.38 4.91 -9.55
C PHE A 97 -15.27 4.02 -8.66
N ILE A 98 -16.58 3.98 -8.93
CA ILE A 98 -17.48 3.08 -8.20
C ILE A 98 -17.08 1.62 -8.37
N LYS A 99 -16.63 1.21 -9.58
CA LYS A 99 -16.17 -0.16 -9.81
C LYS A 99 -14.90 -0.50 -9.04
N GLN A 100 -14.01 0.47 -8.85
CA GLN A 100 -12.82 0.31 -8.02
C GLN A 100 -13.21 0.01 -6.56
N TYR A 101 -14.13 0.81 -5.97
CA TYR A 101 -14.56 0.64 -4.59
C TYR A 101 -15.45 -0.58 -4.37
N GLU A 102 -16.33 -0.93 -5.31
CA GLU A 102 -17.04 -2.21 -5.30
C GLU A 102 -16.07 -3.40 -5.19
N ASN A 103 -15.02 -3.38 -6.03
CA ASN A 103 -14.01 -4.43 -6.01
C ASN A 103 -13.18 -4.42 -4.72
N ALA A 104 -12.84 -3.25 -4.17
CA ALA A 104 -12.09 -3.13 -2.92
C ALA A 104 -12.90 -3.70 -1.75
N VAL A 105 -14.16 -3.27 -1.60
CA VAL A 105 -15.09 -3.75 -0.57
C VAL A 105 -15.33 -5.26 -0.71
N GLU A 106 -15.62 -5.77 -1.93
CA GLU A 106 -15.83 -7.20 -2.15
C GLU A 106 -14.58 -8.02 -1.83
N SER A 107 -13.38 -7.52 -2.14
CA SER A 107 -12.14 -8.28 -1.98
C SER A 107 -11.81 -8.61 -0.54
N PHE A 108 -12.19 -7.76 0.41
CA PHE A 108 -11.86 -7.89 1.83
C PHE A 108 -12.36 -9.19 2.46
N GLN A 109 -13.55 -9.67 2.08
CA GLN A 109 -14.14 -10.89 2.61
C GLN A 109 -13.31 -12.16 2.32
N TYR A 110 -12.45 -12.12 1.29
CA TYR A 110 -11.63 -13.28 0.91
C TYR A 110 -10.34 -13.38 1.72
N GLN A 111 -10.00 -12.36 2.50
CA GLN A 111 -8.86 -12.31 3.43
C GLN A 111 -7.51 -12.68 2.78
N THR A 112 -7.35 -12.44 1.48
CA THR A 112 -6.11 -12.80 0.77
C THR A 112 -4.91 -11.96 1.19
N TYR A 113 -5.12 -10.83 1.88
CA TYR A 113 -4.08 -10.05 2.54
C TYR A 113 -3.33 -10.85 3.63
N LEU A 114 -3.92 -11.94 4.13
CA LEU A 114 -3.26 -12.87 5.05
C LEU A 114 -2.21 -13.77 4.38
N MET A 115 -2.07 -13.67 3.04
CA MET A 115 -1.01 -14.31 2.26
C MET A 115 -0.07 -13.23 1.66
N PRO A 116 0.72 -12.51 2.49
CA PRO A 116 1.45 -11.32 2.05
C PRO A 116 2.62 -11.61 1.12
N PHE A 117 3.06 -12.87 1.02
CA PHE A 117 4.25 -13.25 0.26
C PHE A 117 3.92 -13.82 -1.11
N SER A 118 4.60 -13.33 -2.14
CA SER A 118 4.52 -13.80 -3.51
C SER A 118 5.93 -13.88 -4.12
N HIS A 119 6.22 -14.92 -4.90
CA HIS A 119 7.53 -15.06 -5.58
C HIS A 119 7.77 -13.98 -6.66
N ARG A 120 6.76 -13.17 -6.99
CA ARG A 120 6.82 -12.11 -8.02
C ARG A 120 6.81 -10.70 -7.44
N GLY A 121 6.67 -10.57 -6.13
CA GLY A 121 6.61 -9.28 -5.42
C GLY A 121 6.45 -9.50 -3.93
N GLY A 122 6.71 -8.48 -3.14
CA GLY A 122 6.64 -8.50 -1.68
C GLY A 122 7.97 -8.16 -1.03
N ILE A 123 8.00 -8.22 0.30
CA ILE A 123 9.09 -7.72 1.14
C ILE A 123 10.49 -8.26 0.74
N GLN A 124 10.60 -9.48 0.24
CA GLN A 124 11.88 -10.06 -0.17
C GLN A 124 12.48 -9.40 -1.43
N LEU A 125 11.69 -8.60 -2.15
CA LEU A 125 12.11 -7.82 -3.32
C LEU A 125 12.14 -6.31 -3.05
N GLU A 126 11.98 -5.88 -1.81
CA GLU A 126 11.87 -4.46 -1.43
C GLU A 126 13.13 -3.65 -1.76
N HIS A 127 14.27 -4.31 -1.95
CA HIS A 127 15.49 -3.68 -2.45
C HIS A 127 15.33 -3.08 -3.88
N GLU A 128 14.32 -3.49 -4.63
CA GLU A 128 14.02 -2.96 -5.98
C GLU A 128 13.30 -1.62 -5.93
N THR A 129 12.71 -1.25 -4.80
CA THR A 129 12.03 0.04 -4.60
C THR A 129 12.92 1.23 -4.95
N VAL A 130 14.22 1.12 -4.72
CA VAL A 130 15.19 2.15 -5.08
C VAL A 130 15.19 2.51 -6.57
N ASN A 131 14.79 1.61 -7.46
CA ASN A 131 14.79 1.84 -8.90
C ASN A 131 13.76 2.90 -9.36
N ILE A 132 12.76 3.19 -8.54
CA ILE A 132 11.72 4.20 -8.83
C ILE A 132 11.89 5.48 -8.01
N LEU A 133 12.86 5.53 -7.10
CA LEU A 133 13.11 6.70 -6.25
C LEU A 133 14.02 7.73 -6.95
N PRO A 134 13.77 9.03 -6.79
CA PRO A 134 14.58 10.09 -7.42
C PRO A 134 15.87 10.36 -6.63
N LEU A 135 16.82 9.43 -6.60
CA LEU A 135 18.09 9.58 -5.87
C LEU A 135 19.07 10.51 -6.63
N ARG A 136 18.97 11.84 -6.43
CA ARG A 136 19.71 12.86 -7.18
C ARG A 136 20.65 13.74 -6.34
N ASN A 137 20.53 13.71 -5.02
CA ASN A 137 21.35 14.55 -4.13
C ASN A 137 21.57 13.85 -2.79
N THR A 138 22.48 14.40 -1.97
CA THR A 138 22.84 13.86 -0.64
C THR A 138 21.62 13.58 0.23
N GLN A 139 20.63 14.49 0.27
CA GLN A 139 19.43 14.32 1.11
C GLN A 139 18.60 13.12 0.68
N HIS A 140 18.41 12.88 -0.61
CA HIS A 140 17.62 11.74 -1.10
C HIS A 140 18.25 10.38 -0.68
N TYR A 141 19.59 10.28 -0.65
CA TYR A 141 20.25 9.07 -0.15
C TYR A 141 20.16 8.93 1.37
N LEU A 142 20.17 10.05 2.11
CA LEU A 142 19.95 10.02 3.56
C LEU A 142 18.52 9.63 3.90
N ASP A 143 17.53 10.13 3.16
CA ASP A 143 16.12 9.75 3.29
C ASP A 143 15.92 8.25 3.04
N TRP A 144 16.60 7.70 2.00
CA TRP A 144 16.55 6.27 1.73
C TRP A 144 17.16 5.45 2.86
N ILE A 145 18.30 5.87 3.41
CA ILE A 145 18.93 5.22 4.58
C ILE A 145 17.97 5.23 5.78
N GLU A 146 17.32 6.36 6.04
CA GLU A 146 16.34 6.46 7.13
C GLU A 146 15.15 5.55 6.89
N ARG A 147 14.61 5.51 5.68
CA ARG A 147 13.55 4.57 5.29
C ARG A 147 13.97 3.13 5.52
N LEU A 148 15.19 2.74 5.13
CA LEU A 148 15.72 1.40 5.37
C LEU A 148 15.83 1.05 6.86
N SER A 149 16.10 2.02 7.73
CA SER A 149 16.15 1.80 9.17
C SER A 149 14.82 1.35 9.77
N LYS A 150 13.70 1.63 9.07
CA LYS A 150 12.31 1.32 9.46
C LYS A 150 11.77 0.05 8.78
N LEU A 151 12.58 -0.67 7.99
CA LEU A 151 12.13 -1.83 7.20
C LEU A 151 11.54 -2.95 8.06
N GLU A 152 11.99 -3.11 9.30
CA GLU A 152 11.47 -4.12 10.22
C GLU A 152 9.96 -3.97 10.45
N ILE A 153 9.41 -2.76 10.40
CA ILE A 153 7.97 -2.50 10.59
C ILE A 153 7.16 -3.23 9.51
N LEU A 154 7.60 -3.20 8.24
CA LEU A 154 6.94 -3.93 7.15
C LEU A 154 7.01 -5.44 7.36
N ILE A 155 8.18 -5.93 7.74
CA ILE A 155 8.42 -7.36 7.98
C ILE A 155 7.54 -7.86 9.13
N ASP A 156 7.40 -7.10 10.20
CA ASP A 156 6.57 -7.45 11.35
C ASP A 156 5.09 -7.50 10.98
N ALA A 157 4.60 -6.54 10.22
CA ALA A 157 3.23 -6.54 9.72
C ALA A 157 2.96 -7.73 8.78
N ASP A 158 3.93 -8.11 7.93
CA ASP A 158 3.79 -9.28 7.06
C ASP A 158 3.83 -10.60 7.85
N ILE A 159 4.66 -10.70 8.88
CA ILE A 159 4.69 -11.86 9.80
C ILE A 159 3.34 -11.98 10.53
N GLU A 160 2.79 -10.88 11.06
CA GLU A 160 1.49 -10.87 11.74
C GLU A 160 0.37 -11.37 10.83
N LYS A 161 0.28 -10.84 9.60
CA LYS A 161 -0.68 -11.29 8.58
C LYS A 161 -0.53 -12.78 8.29
N ALA A 162 0.70 -13.23 8.07
CA ALA A 162 0.99 -14.62 7.78
C ALA A 162 0.67 -15.56 8.96
N GLN A 163 0.92 -15.14 10.20
CA GLN A 163 0.51 -15.87 11.40
C GLN A 163 -1.01 -16.02 11.47
N LYS A 164 -1.74 -14.94 11.22
CA LYS A 164 -3.20 -14.98 11.14
C LYS A 164 -3.69 -15.89 10.00
N GLY A 165 -2.97 -15.89 8.88
CA GLY A 165 -3.21 -16.80 7.75
C GLY A 165 -3.04 -18.27 8.14
N ILE A 166 -2.02 -18.61 8.94
CA ILE A 166 -1.82 -19.96 9.49
C ILE A 166 -3.02 -20.36 10.38
N GLU A 167 -3.42 -19.47 11.29
CA GLU A 167 -4.53 -19.73 12.22
C GLU A 167 -5.87 -19.99 11.50
N THR A 168 -6.11 -19.29 10.39
CA THR A 168 -7.37 -19.37 9.62
C THR A 168 -7.31 -20.38 8.48
N GLY A 169 -6.14 -21.01 8.21
CA GLY A 169 -5.94 -21.88 7.06
C GLY A 169 -5.85 -21.14 5.72
N THR A 170 -5.70 -19.81 5.74
CA THR A 170 -5.52 -18.96 4.54
C THR A 170 -4.03 -18.87 4.23
N VAL A 171 -3.49 -19.90 3.61
CA VAL A 171 -2.06 -20.04 3.32
C VAL A 171 -1.81 -20.34 1.84
N PRO A 172 -0.68 -19.88 1.28
CA PRO A 172 -0.32 -20.13 -0.12
C PRO A 172 0.21 -21.54 -0.35
N PRO A 173 0.37 -21.97 -1.64
CA PRO A 173 1.00 -23.22 -1.99
C PRO A 173 2.47 -23.26 -1.54
N ARG A 174 2.88 -24.36 -0.87
CA ARG A 174 4.24 -24.53 -0.35
C ARG A 174 5.33 -24.38 -1.40
N PHE A 175 5.12 -24.91 -2.60
CA PHE A 175 6.13 -24.86 -3.66
C PHE A 175 6.47 -23.43 -4.10
N LEU A 176 5.50 -22.49 -4.04
CA LEU A 176 5.75 -21.07 -4.28
C LEU A 176 6.54 -20.43 -3.13
N MET A 177 6.18 -20.78 -1.89
CA MET A 177 6.84 -20.24 -0.72
C MET A 177 8.27 -20.75 -0.54
N GLN A 178 8.60 -21.92 -1.07
CA GLN A 178 9.99 -22.38 -1.17
C GLN A 178 10.84 -21.42 -2.01
N LYS A 179 10.30 -20.87 -3.12
CA LYS A 179 11.00 -19.87 -3.93
C LYS A 179 11.18 -18.55 -3.18
N VAL A 180 10.15 -18.10 -2.46
CA VAL A 180 10.22 -16.89 -1.61
C VAL A 180 11.27 -17.09 -0.52
N PHE A 181 11.34 -18.27 0.07
CA PHE A 181 12.33 -18.59 1.10
C PHE A 181 13.77 -18.46 0.60
N GLU A 182 14.05 -18.93 -0.62
CA GLU A 182 15.39 -18.72 -1.23
C GLU A 182 15.68 -17.23 -1.49
N GLN A 183 14.67 -16.44 -1.89
CA GLN A 183 14.83 -14.99 -2.03
C GLN A 183 15.11 -14.29 -0.68
N ILE A 184 14.45 -14.73 0.41
CA ILE A 184 14.71 -14.22 1.76
C ILE A 184 16.14 -14.52 2.20
N LYS A 185 16.67 -15.70 1.91
CA LYS A 185 18.06 -16.08 2.23
C LYS A 185 19.08 -15.14 1.62
N LEU A 186 18.82 -14.66 0.39
CA LEU A 186 19.71 -13.72 -0.31
C LEU A 186 19.79 -12.36 0.41
N GLN A 187 18.79 -12.01 1.21
CA GLN A 187 18.77 -10.78 2.00
C GLN A 187 19.32 -11.01 3.42
N ALA A 188 19.08 -12.20 3.98
CA ALA A 188 19.40 -12.52 5.37
C ALA A 188 20.87 -12.91 5.58
N PHE A 189 21.50 -13.60 4.61
CA PHE A 189 22.83 -14.21 4.75
C PHE A 189 23.84 -13.58 3.80
N VAL A 190 23.99 -12.26 3.92
CA VAL A 190 24.87 -11.45 3.07
C VAL A 190 25.63 -10.44 3.93
N SER A 191 26.84 -10.04 3.51
CA SER A 191 27.50 -8.90 4.14
C SER A 191 26.88 -7.57 3.68
N PRO A 192 26.93 -6.50 4.48
CA PRO A 192 26.27 -5.24 4.14
C PRO A 192 26.66 -4.68 2.78
N GLU A 193 27.95 -4.79 2.39
CA GLU A 193 28.48 -4.31 1.10
C GLU A 193 28.02 -5.15 -0.10
N ASN A 194 27.63 -6.42 0.11
CA ASN A 194 27.12 -7.32 -0.92
C ASN A 194 25.58 -7.40 -0.90
N SER A 195 24.93 -6.70 0.04
CA SER A 195 23.47 -6.66 0.10
C SER A 195 22.88 -6.00 -1.15
N PRO A 196 21.81 -6.56 -1.73
CA PRO A 196 21.08 -5.89 -2.81
C PRO A 196 20.62 -4.47 -2.46
N PHE A 197 20.37 -4.18 -1.18
CA PHE A 197 20.05 -2.83 -0.70
C PHE A 197 21.22 -1.84 -0.80
N PHE A 198 22.46 -2.33 -0.90
CA PHE A 198 23.63 -1.46 -1.04
C PHE A 198 23.84 -0.96 -2.48
N ARG A 199 23.25 -1.58 -3.49
CA ARG A 199 23.42 -1.22 -4.92
C ARG A 199 23.18 0.25 -5.20
N ALA A 200 22.20 0.86 -4.54
CA ALA A 200 21.89 2.29 -4.69
C ALA A 200 23.09 3.19 -4.38
N PHE A 201 24.02 2.72 -3.54
CA PHE A 201 25.16 3.48 -3.04
C PHE A 201 26.47 3.16 -3.79
N GLU A 202 26.48 2.18 -4.69
CA GLU A 202 27.66 1.82 -5.49
C GLU A 202 27.97 2.86 -6.57
N SER A 203 26.92 3.48 -7.14
CA SER A 203 27.05 4.47 -8.21
C SER A 203 26.09 5.63 -7.94
N MET A 204 26.54 6.55 -7.10
CA MET A 204 25.78 7.74 -6.71
C MET A 204 25.89 8.85 -7.78
N ASP A 205 24.98 9.84 -7.71
CA ASP A 205 24.98 10.99 -8.63
C ASP A 205 26.32 11.74 -8.57
N ARG A 206 26.84 12.12 -9.75
CA ARG A 206 28.14 12.77 -9.90
C ARG A 206 28.22 14.17 -9.29
N SER A 207 27.08 14.79 -8.97
CA SER A 207 27.03 16.09 -8.28
C SER A 207 27.34 15.99 -6.79
N ILE A 208 27.37 14.77 -6.22
CA ILE A 208 27.68 14.53 -4.80
C ILE A 208 29.18 14.50 -4.60
N SER A 209 29.69 15.22 -3.59
CA SER A 209 31.10 15.25 -3.29
C SER A 209 31.64 13.87 -2.89
N GLN A 210 32.93 13.60 -3.18
CA GLN A 210 33.56 12.32 -2.80
C GLN A 210 33.54 12.09 -1.28
N GLU A 211 33.63 13.14 -0.49
CA GLU A 211 33.52 13.09 0.98
C GLU A 211 32.15 12.63 1.41
N ASP A 212 31.08 13.22 0.82
CA ASP A 212 29.70 12.82 1.08
C ASP A 212 29.43 11.39 0.64
N VAL A 213 29.93 10.96 -0.53
CA VAL A 213 29.80 9.59 -1.02
C VAL A 213 30.34 8.60 0.02
N ILE A 214 31.54 8.84 0.52
CA ILE A 214 32.18 7.97 1.54
C ILE A 214 31.33 7.94 2.83
N ALA A 215 30.85 9.12 3.28
CA ALA A 215 30.05 9.23 4.50
C ALA A 215 28.70 8.52 4.36
N ILE A 216 28.02 8.69 3.22
CA ILE A 216 26.72 8.05 2.92
C ILE A 216 26.87 6.53 2.82
N GLN A 217 27.90 6.04 2.10
CA GLN A 217 28.19 4.60 2.01
C GLN A 217 28.45 3.96 3.36
N ALA A 218 29.17 4.64 4.25
CA ALA A 218 29.43 4.16 5.61
C ALA A 218 28.13 4.07 6.41
N LYS A 219 27.26 5.10 6.35
CA LYS A 219 25.95 5.09 6.99
C LYS A 219 25.05 3.98 6.44
N ALA A 220 25.01 3.81 5.12
CA ALA A 220 24.22 2.78 4.45
C ALA A 220 24.62 1.37 4.93
N LYS A 221 25.93 1.06 4.93
CA LYS A 221 26.45 -0.22 5.46
C LYS A 221 26.04 -0.45 6.90
N ASN A 222 26.13 0.59 7.74
CA ASN A 222 25.72 0.49 9.14
C ASN A 222 24.25 0.14 9.29
N VAL A 223 23.36 0.85 8.59
CA VAL A 223 21.89 0.61 8.64
C VAL A 223 21.55 -0.77 8.07
N ILE A 224 22.17 -1.18 6.97
CA ILE A 224 21.98 -2.51 6.41
C ILE A 224 22.38 -3.59 7.42
N ALA A 225 23.54 -3.42 8.10
CA ALA A 225 24.00 -4.37 9.10
C ALA A 225 23.13 -4.40 10.37
N SER A 226 22.67 -3.23 10.84
CA SER A 226 21.99 -3.11 12.13
C SER A 226 20.46 -3.22 12.07
N SER A 227 19.86 -3.02 10.89
CA SER A 227 18.39 -3.00 10.74
C SER A 227 17.91 -3.96 9.65
N VAL A 228 18.43 -3.85 8.42
CA VAL A 228 17.92 -4.62 7.28
C VAL A 228 18.19 -6.12 7.43
N ILE A 229 19.46 -6.50 7.60
CA ILE A 229 19.85 -7.92 7.73
C ILE A 229 19.18 -8.59 8.94
N PRO A 230 19.15 -7.99 10.15
CA PRO A 230 18.44 -8.57 11.29
C PRO A 230 16.95 -8.79 11.05
N ALA A 231 16.27 -7.85 10.35
CA ALA A 231 14.88 -7.98 10.01
C ALA A 231 14.61 -9.17 9.05
N TYR A 232 15.46 -9.36 8.03
CA TYR A 232 15.38 -10.54 7.16
C TYR A 232 15.78 -11.85 7.86
N LEU A 233 16.68 -11.83 8.81
CA LEU A 233 17.00 -13.01 9.64
C LEU A 233 15.77 -13.41 10.50
N LYS A 234 15.03 -12.45 11.02
CA LYS A 234 13.77 -12.68 11.74
C LYS A 234 12.73 -13.33 10.81
N LEU A 235 12.56 -12.77 9.61
CA LEU A 235 11.67 -13.32 8.59
C LEU A 235 12.05 -14.74 8.17
N HIS A 236 13.35 -14.98 7.95
CA HIS A 236 13.88 -16.30 7.63
C HIS A 236 13.52 -17.33 8.69
N LYS A 237 13.76 -17.02 9.98
CA LYS A 237 13.42 -17.92 11.10
C LYS A 237 11.90 -18.21 11.13
N PHE A 238 11.07 -17.20 10.92
CA PHE A 238 9.62 -17.38 10.85
C PHE A 238 9.21 -18.31 9.70
N PHE A 239 9.79 -18.11 8.52
CA PHE A 239 9.52 -18.95 7.35
C PHE A 239 9.89 -20.41 7.61
N GLU A 240 11.08 -20.66 8.13
CA GLU A 240 11.61 -21.99 8.38
C GLU A 240 10.81 -22.73 9.44
N ALA A 241 10.56 -22.07 10.58
CA ALA A 241 9.96 -22.71 11.75
C ALA A 241 8.43 -22.83 11.67
N SER A 242 7.74 -21.90 10.99
CA SER A 242 6.29 -21.79 11.08
C SER A 242 5.60 -21.73 9.72
N TYR A 243 6.03 -20.85 8.82
CA TYR A 243 5.24 -20.54 7.63
C TYR A 243 5.31 -21.66 6.59
N LEU A 244 6.51 -22.12 6.22
CA LEU A 244 6.68 -23.20 5.22
C LEU A 244 6.01 -24.51 5.66
N PRO A 245 6.12 -24.97 6.93
CA PRO A 245 5.40 -26.15 7.39
C PRO A 245 3.88 -26.03 7.27
N ALA A 246 3.32 -24.83 7.51
CA ALA A 246 1.88 -24.55 7.47
C ALA A 246 1.34 -24.35 6.04
N CYS A 247 2.18 -24.05 5.05
CA CYS A 247 1.76 -23.86 3.67
C CYS A 247 1.11 -25.10 3.08
N ARG A 248 0.03 -24.91 2.31
CA ARG A 248 -0.73 -26.00 1.68
C ARG A 248 0.08 -26.72 0.59
N THR A 249 -0.20 -28.01 0.40
CA THR A 249 0.41 -28.80 -0.67
C THR A 249 -0.34 -28.70 -1.99
N SER A 250 -1.65 -28.39 -1.93
CA SER A 250 -2.47 -28.18 -3.11
C SER A 250 -2.13 -26.84 -3.79
N ILE A 251 -2.33 -26.76 -5.10
CA ILE A 251 -1.95 -25.58 -5.93
C ILE A 251 -3.15 -24.69 -6.28
N GLY A 252 -4.36 -25.24 -6.28
CA GLY A 252 -5.55 -24.54 -6.75
C GLY A 252 -6.00 -23.45 -5.76
N ILE A 253 -6.39 -22.29 -6.27
CA ILE A 253 -6.94 -21.20 -5.43
C ILE A 253 -8.27 -21.62 -4.79
N LYS A 254 -9.00 -22.56 -5.39
CA LYS A 254 -10.25 -23.12 -4.88
C LYS A 254 -10.10 -23.80 -3.51
N ASP A 255 -8.86 -24.13 -3.13
CA ASP A 255 -8.56 -24.90 -1.92
C ASP A 255 -8.33 -24.01 -0.67
N ILE A 256 -8.42 -22.68 -0.81
CA ILE A 256 -8.49 -21.75 0.33
C ILE A 256 -9.95 -21.55 0.76
N ASN A 257 -10.16 -20.97 1.95
CA ASN A 257 -11.49 -20.56 2.39
C ASN A 257 -12.16 -19.64 1.35
N ASN A 258 -13.40 -19.95 0.98
CA ASN A 258 -14.13 -19.23 -0.08
C ASN A 258 -13.42 -19.21 -1.45
N GLY A 259 -12.44 -20.09 -1.71
CA GLY A 259 -11.58 -20.03 -2.88
C GLY A 259 -12.31 -20.11 -4.21
N LYS A 260 -13.44 -20.84 -4.31
CA LYS A 260 -14.28 -20.83 -5.52
C LYS A 260 -14.91 -19.47 -5.77
N LYS A 261 -15.51 -18.86 -4.74
CA LYS A 261 -16.10 -17.51 -4.83
C LYS A 261 -15.03 -16.46 -5.12
N TYR A 262 -13.86 -16.62 -4.52
CA TYR A 262 -12.72 -15.75 -4.82
C TYR A 262 -12.29 -15.86 -6.28
N TYR A 263 -12.24 -17.06 -6.85
CA TYR A 263 -11.91 -17.24 -8.27
C TYR A 263 -12.97 -16.64 -9.20
N GLU A 264 -14.26 -16.78 -8.88
CA GLU A 264 -15.36 -16.13 -9.59
C GLU A 264 -15.25 -14.59 -9.51
N TYR A 265 -14.92 -14.05 -8.33
CA TYR A 265 -14.63 -12.62 -8.16
C TYR A 265 -13.46 -12.17 -9.05
N LEU A 266 -12.33 -12.91 -9.04
CA LEU A 266 -11.17 -12.58 -9.88
C LEU A 266 -11.53 -12.63 -11.38
N ALA A 267 -12.33 -13.62 -11.82
CA ALA A 267 -12.79 -13.69 -13.19
C ALA A 267 -13.56 -12.41 -13.57
N ARG A 268 -14.54 -11.99 -12.78
CA ARG A 268 -15.28 -10.73 -13.01
C ARG A 268 -14.38 -9.52 -12.99
N LYS A 269 -13.49 -9.42 -11.99
CA LYS A 269 -12.59 -8.28 -11.82
C LYS A 269 -11.65 -8.08 -13.02
N PHE A 270 -11.05 -9.16 -13.53
CA PHE A 270 -10.03 -9.07 -14.58
C PHE A 270 -10.59 -9.14 -15.99
N THR A 271 -11.74 -9.78 -16.21
CA THR A 271 -12.36 -9.90 -17.53
C THR A 271 -13.45 -8.88 -17.79
N THR A 272 -13.91 -8.20 -16.75
CA THR A 272 -15.07 -7.28 -16.79
C THR A 272 -16.36 -7.93 -17.33
N THR A 273 -16.44 -9.26 -17.28
CA THR A 273 -17.61 -10.03 -17.73
C THR A 273 -18.34 -10.67 -16.57
N THR A 274 -19.59 -11.11 -16.81
CA THR A 274 -20.41 -11.87 -15.86
C THR A 274 -20.31 -13.38 -16.07
N LEU A 275 -19.38 -13.84 -16.94
CA LEU A 275 -19.17 -15.25 -17.21
C LEU A 275 -18.62 -15.96 -15.97
N THR A 276 -19.10 -17.18 -15.76
CA THR A 276 -18.55 -18.07 -14.72
C THR A 276 -17.32 -18.78 -15.24
N PRO A 277 -16.32 -19.07 -14.38
CA PRO A 277 -15.14 -19.85 -14.74
C PRO A 277 -15.46 -21.28 -15.15
#